data_d1493bf5b35dd528d622451a0628b12b
#
_entry.id   d1493bf5b35dd528d622451a0628b12b
#
_cell.length_a   1.000
_cell.length_b   1.000
_cell.length_c   1.000
_cell.angle_alpha   90.00
_cell.angle_beta   90.00
_cell.angle_gamma   90.00
#
_symmetry.space_group_name_H-M   'P 1'
#
loop_
_entity.id
_entity.type
_entity.pdbx_description
1 polymer ?
#
loop_
_entity_poly.entity_id
_entity_poly.type
_entity_poly.pdbx_seq_one_letter_code
_entity_poly.pdbx_strand_id
1 'polypeptide(L)'
;MVRIPEATVEEIRQSTDIVDVISQYLQLKKSGQNHFAHCPFHEDKTPSFSVNSQKQIFYCFSCGTGGNVFNFLREMEGLSYPEAIVRTAELTHYPLDQNMVTQVLNQSDQFEDSTTGKLYSINKLAKRFYHHILMNTQIGKPALDYLLERGLDRETLVEFELGFSPPQRNALSLYLTTQEDASFEAEVYEQSGLFSANNNPTQNEFLDRFTNRIMFPIQNERGHVIGFSGRIFQTPGDEAFQTAKYLNTPETTLFNKSAIIYNFDKAKSAIRRENEAIIFEGYMDVISAWQAGVKNGIASMGTSLTDDQIKAIDRFTDHIVLAFDGDDAGFEAIH
;
A
#
# COMPACT_ATOMS: atom_id res chain seq x y z
N MET A 1 15.76 -6.69 -17.53
CA MET A 1 15.95 -6.87 -16.07
C MET A 1 17.31 -7.49 -15.85
N VAL A 2 18.21 -6.79 -15.17
CA VAL A 2 19.47 -7.39 -14.69
C VAL A 2 19.11 -8.46 -13.67
N ARG A 3 19.59 -9.67 -13.90
CA ARG A 3 19.39 -10.78 -12.98
C ARG A 3 20.73 -11.05 -12.28
N ILE A 4 20.76 -10.83 -10.98
CA ILE A 4 21.87 -11.35 -10.17
C ILE A 4 21.81 -12.88 -10.28
N PRO A 5 22.90 -13.58 -10.64
CA PRO A 5 22.91 -15.04 -10.77
C PRO A 5 22.42 -15.71 -9.48
N GLU A 6 21.60 -16.74 -9.61
CA GLU A 6 21.01 -17.43 -8.45
C GLU A 6 22.09 -18.02 -7.52
N ALA A 7 23.19 -18.48 -8.09
CA ALA A 7 24.36 -18.92 -7.32
C ALA A 7 24.93 -17.82 -6.43
N THR A 8 25.10 -16.61 -6.96
CA THR A 8 25.61 -15.45 -6.21
C THR A 8 24.62 -15.04 -5.10
N VAL A 9 23.31 -15.06 -5.39
CA VAL A 9 22.28 -14.78 -4.38
C VAL A 9 22.35 -15.76 -3.22
N GLU A 10 22.52 -17.06 -3.54
CA GLU A 10 22.62 -18.11 -2.54
C GLU A 10 23.93 -18.03 -1.75
N GLU A 11 25.06 -17.69 -2.37
CA GLU A 11 26.33 -17.44 -1.69
C GLU A 11 26.22 -16.28 -0.69
N ILE A 12 25.62 -15.15 -1.09
CA ILE A 12 25.38 -14.01 -0.20
C ILE A 12 24.50 -14.44 0.96
N ARG A 13 23.41 -15.16 0.68
CA ARG A 13 22.49 -15.66 1.70
C ARG A 13 23.17 -16.56 2.72
N GLN A 14 24.04 -17.48 2.25
CA GLN A 14 24.74 -18.43 3.13
C GLN A 14 25.88 -17.78 3.93
N SER A 15 26.51 -16.75 3.38
CA SER A 15 27.59 -16.00 4.07
C SER A 15 27.06 -14.96 5.05
N THR A 16 25.75 -14.69 5.04
CA THR A 16 25.12 -13.66 5.89
C THR A 16 24.54 -14.28 7.15
N ASP A 17 24.87 -13.72 8.32
CA ASP A 17 24.09 -13.96 9.54
C ASP A 17 22.98 -12.90 9.65
N ILE A 18 21.73 -13.36 9.60
CA ILE A 18 20.56 -12.51 9.69
C ILE A 18 20.50 -11.73 11.01
N VAL A 19 21.04 -12.30 12.10
CA VAL A 19 21.06 -11.64 13.41
C VAL A 19 21.99 -10.42 13.37
N ASP A 20 23.16 -10.56 12.72
CA ASP A 20 24.13 -9.46 12.60
C ASP A 20 23.56 -8.31 11.75
N VAL A 21 22.88 -8.63 10.64
CA VAL A 21 22.22 -7.60 9.80
C VAL A 21 21.09 -6.93 10.55
N ILE A 22 20.17 -7.68 11.16
CA ILE A 22 19.01 -7.10 11.85
C ILE A 22 19.45 -6.31 13.09
N SER A 23 20.53 -6.71 13.76
CA SER A 23 21.06 -6.00 14.92
C SER A 23 21.55 -4.58 14.60
N GLN A 24 21.81 -4.25 13.33
CA GLN A 24 22.16 -2.89 12.91
C GLN A 24 20.94 -1.95 12.93
N TYR A 25 19.73 -2.50 12.89
CA TYR A 25 18.47 -1.75 12.89
C TYR A 25 17.70 -1.85 14.20
N LEU A 26 17.78 -2.99 14.89
CA LEU A 26 16.97 -3.32 16.06
C LEU A 26 17.83 -3.82 17.22
N GLN A 27 17.44 -3.46 18.44
CA GLN A 27 18.03 -4.06 19.63
C GLN A 27 17.42 -5.45 19.88
N LEU A 28 18.15 -6.49 19.50
CA LEU A 28 17.75 -7.87 19.68
C LEU A 28 18.10 -8.39 21.07
N LYS A 29 17.11 -9.01 21.76
CA LYS A 29 17.31 -9.70 23.03
C LYS A 29 17.29 -11.21 22.80
N LYS A 30 18.37 -11.88 23.14
CA LYS A 30 18.48 -13.35 22.99
C LYS A 30 17.59 -14.06 24.02
N SER A 31 16.81 -15.03 23.57
CA SER A 31 16.02 -15.91 24.40
C SER A 31 16.01 -17.31 23.78
N GLY A 32 16.77 -18.24 24.38
CA GLY A 32 17.00 -19.56 23.84
C GLY A 32 17.73 -19.53 22.49
N GLN A 33 17.10 -20.14 21.47
CA GLN A 33 17.61 -20.20 20.09
C GLN A 33 17.18 -19.02 19.25
N ASN A 34 16.29 -18.16 19.74
CA ASN A 34 15.77 -17.02 19.02
C ASN A 34 16.22 -15.69 19.65
N HIS A 35 16.13 -14.64 18.85
CA HIS A 35 16.32 -13.27 19.29
C HIS A 35 14.99 -12.53 19.11
N PHE A 36 14.61 -11.68 20.07
CA PHE A 36 13.32 -10.98 20.08
C PHE A 36 13.53 -9.46 20.11
N ALA A 37 12.63 -8.74 19.46
CA ALA A 37 12.53 -7.29 19.48
C ALA A 37 11.07 -6.84 19.33
N HIS A 38 10.82 -5.55 19.51
CA HIS A 38 9.60 -4.94 18.98
C HIS A 38 9.68 -4.92 17.46
N CYS A 39 8.55 -5.20 16.80
CA CYS A 39 8.49 -5.24 15.34
C CYS A 39 8.65 -3.82 14.75
N PRO A 40 9.52 -3.62 13.75
CA PRO A 40 9.66 -2.32 13.10
C PRO A 40 8.58 -2.05 12.05
N PHE A 41 7.78 -3.05 11.69
CA PHE A 41 6.83 -2.99 10.59
C PHE A 41 5.40 -2.68 11.03
N HIS A 42 5.13 -2.62 12.34
CA HIS A 42 3.87 -2.20 12.93
C HIS A 42 4.09 -1.65 14.35
N GLU A 43 3.13 -0.93 14.88
CA GLU A 43 3.18 -0.49 16.27
C GLU A 43 3.07 -1.70 17.20
N ASP A 44 4.14 -2.02 17.92
CA ASP A 44 4.28 -3.23 18.71
C ASP A 44 4.43 -2.89 20.21
N LYS A 45 3.45 -3.29 21.01
CA LYS A 45 3.45 -3.07 22.47
C LYS A 45 4.22 -4.15 23.25
N THR A 46 4.43 -5.30 22.61
CA THR A 46 5.14 -6.45 23.21
C THR A 46 6.11 -7.04 22.17
N PRO A 47 7.33 -7.49 22.57
CA PRO A 47 8.30 -8.02 21.63
C PRO A 47 7.75 -9.24 20.86
N SER A 48 7.18 -9.01 19.68
CA SER A 48 6.57 -10.02 18.82
C SER A 48 7.44 -10.42 17.63
N PHE A 49 8.51 -9.67 17.36
CA PHE A 49 9.46 -9.92 16.28
C PHE A 49 10.52 -10.93 16.73
N SER A 50 10.60 -12.07 16.05
CA SER A 50 11.52 -13.16 16.36
C SER A 50 12.49 -13.40 15.21
N VAL A 51 13.77 -13.55 15.51
CA VAL A 51 14.83 -13.89 14.56
C VAL A 51 15.45 -15.22 14.99
N ASN A 52 15.44 -16.20 14.08
CA ASN A 52 16.05 -17.51 14.31
C ASN A 52 17.38 -17.62 13.56
N SER A 53 18.47 -17.65 14.31
CA SER A 53 19.84 -17.71 13.77
C SER A 53 20.17 -19.04 13.07
N GLN A 54 19.55 -20.14 13.45
CA GLN A 54 19.80 -21.44 12.80
C GLN A 54 19.08 -21.56 11.44
N LYS A 55 17.83 -21.06 11.39
CA LYS A 55 17.03 -21.09 10.15
C LYS A 55 17.31 -19.91 9.24
N GLN A 56 18.02 -18.88 9.73
CA GLN A 56 18.30 -17.64 9.01
C GLN A 56 17.01 -16.97 8.49
N ILE A 57 15.99 -16.88 9.38
CA ILE A 57 14.71 -16.25 9.10
C ILE A 57 14.28 -15.37 10.28
N PHE A 58 13.47 -14.36 9.96
CA PHE A 58 12.70 -13.62 10.94
C PHE A 58 11.20 -13.88 10.76
N TYR A 59 10.44 -13.66 11.81
CA TYR A 59 8.98 -13.72 11.79
C TYR A 59 8.38 -12.87 12.90
N CYS A 60 7.40 -12.05 12.60
CA CYS A 60 6.61 -11.33 13.57
C CYS A 60 5.31 -12.08 13.86
N PHE A 61 5.08 -12.47 15.10
CA PHE A 61 3.89 -13.21 15.51
C PHE A 61 2.62 -12.35 15.57
N SER A 62 2.76 -11.02 15.57
CA SER A 62 1.62 -10.09 15.58
C SER A 62 1.14 -9.73 14.16
N CYS A 63 2.03 -9.24 13.28
CA CYS A 63 1.64 -8.82 11.93
C CYS A 63 1.86 -9.88 10.83
N GLY A 64 2.50 -11.02 11.16
CA GLY A 64 2.76 -12.09 10.20
C GLY A 64 3.90 -11.81 9.20
N THR A 65 4.53 -10.63 9.24
CA THR A 65 5.66 -10.31 8.38
C THR A 65 6.84 -11.22 8.70
N GLY A 66 7.43 -11.82 7.68
CA GLY A 66 8.54 -12.77 7.87
C GLY A 66 9.28 -13.07 6.59
N GLY A 67 10.44 -13.73 6.73
CA GLY A 67 11.27 -14.11 5.60
C GLY A 67 12.75 -14.21 5.97
N ASN A 68 13.61 -14.14 4.94
CA ASN A 68 15.07 -14.09 5.09
C ASN A 68 15.59 -12.65 5.19
N VAL A 69 16.91 -12.49 5.21
CA VAL A 69 17.57 -11.18 5.29
C VAL A 69 17.16 -10.23 4.16
N PHE A 70 16.99 -10.73 2.94
CA PHE A 70 16.57 -9.89 1.81
C PHE A 70 15.14 -9.38 1.99
N ASN A 71 14.23 -10.23 2.52
CA ASN A 71 12.88 -9.80 2.84
C ASN A 71 12.88 -8.72 3.92
N PHE A 72 13.73 -8.87 4.96
CA PHE A 72 13.86 -7.87 6.01
C PHE A 72 14.27 -6.50 5.46
N LEU A 73 15.32 -6.46 4.64
CA LEU A 73 15.82 -5.20 4.07
C LEU A 73 14.81 -4.57 3.09
N ARG A 74 14.08 -5.39 2.33
CA ARG A 74 13.00 -4.89 1.47
C ARG A 74 11.93 -4.16 2.25
N GLU A 75 11.48 -4.74 3.35
CA GLU A 75 10.46 -4.13 4.21
C GLU A 75 11.01 -2.94 4.99
N MET A 76 12.27 -3.00 5.45
CA MET A 76 12.88 -1.99 6.32
C MET A 76 13.30 -0.73 5.54
N GLU A 77 13.92 -0.89 4.37
CA GLU A 77 14.45 0.21 3.55
C GLU A 77 13.60 0.49 2.30
N GLY A 78 12.53 -0.28 2.05
CA GLY A 78 11.66 -0.11 0.87
C GLY A 78 12.30 -0.54 -0.45
N LEU A 79 13.28 -1.45 -0.42
CA LEU A 79 14.09 -1.86 -1.55
C LEU A 79 13.38 -2.87 -2.46
N SER A 80 13.71 -2.87 -3.75
CA SER A 80 13.43 -3.99 -4.63
C SER A 80 14.25 -5.23 -4.23
N TYR A 81 13.88 -6.42 -4.74
CA TYR A 81 14.63 -7.63 -4.39
C TYR A 81 16.12 -7.60 -4.84
N PRO A 82 16.46 -7.12 -6.06
CA PRO A 82 17.86 -6.97 -6.45
C PRO A 82 18.63 -5.96 -5.58
N GLU A 83 18.01 -4.84 -5.22
CA GLU A 83 18.62 -3.84 -4.33
C GLU A 83 18.86 -4.40 -2.93
N ALA A 84 17.92 -5.18 -2.39
CA ALA A 84 18.11 -5.83 -1.09
C ALA A 84 19.26 -6.83 -1.10
N ILE A 85 19.52 -7.51 -2.23
CA ILE A 85 20.69 -8.39 -2.39
C ILE A 85 21.98 -7.55 -2.37
N VAL A 86 22.04 -6.46 -3.15
CA VAL A 86 23.18 -5.54 -3.18
C VAL A 86 23.41 -4.97 -1.78
N ARG A 87 22.36 -4.51 -1.12
CA ARG A 87 22.42 -3.95 0.23
C ARG A 87 22.92 -4.96 1.26
N THR A 88 22.48 -6.22 1.16
CA THR A 88 22.99 -7.30 2.02
C THR A 88 24.48 -7.50 1.82
N ALA A 89 24.92 -7.56 0.56
CA ALA A 89 26.33 -7.72 0.23
C ALA A 89 27.19 -6.56 0.78
N GLU A 90 26.69 -5.32 0.72
CA GLU A 90 27.36 -4.15 1.32
C GLU A 90 27.49 -4.29 2.84
N LEU A 91 26.39 -4.60 3.54
CA LEU A 91 26.34 -4.72 5.00
C LEU A 91 27.21 -5.86 5.53
N THR A 92 27.40 -6.92 4.72
CA THR A 92 28.20 -8.09 5.07
C THR A 92 29.60 -8.06 4.46
N HIS A 93 29.96 -6.99 3.74
CA HIS A 93 31.22 -6.85 3.01
C HIS A 93 31.49 -8.00 2.02
N TYR A 94 30.41 -8.59 1.45
CA TYR A 94 30.53 -9.60 0.42
C TYR A 94 30.98 -8.94 -0.90
N PRO A 95 32.04 -9.45 -1.57
CA PRO A 95 32.57 -8.82 -2.78
C PRO A 95 31.64 -9.09 -3.99
N LEU A 96 30.72 -8.17 -4.26
CA LEU A 96 29.94 -8.16 -5.50
C LEU A 96 30.71 -7.50 -6.65
N ASP A 97 30.50 -7.99 -7.85
CA ASP A 97 30.98 -7.33 -9.06
C ASP A 97 30.41 -5.92 -9.19
N GLN A 98 31.28 -4.91 -9.29
CA GLN A 98 30.89 -3.49 -9.34
C GLN A 98 30.03 -3.17 -10.57
N ASN A 99 30.22 -3.87 -11.70
CA ASN A 99 29.38 -3.69 -12.87
C ASN A 99 27.95 -4.18 -12.59
N MET A 100 27.82 -5.28 -11.84
CA MET A 100 26.52 -5.81 -11.43
C MET A 100 25.79 -4.86 -10.47
N VAL A 101 26.50 -4.33 -9.46
CA VAL A 101 25.98 -3.32 -8.54
C VAL A 101 25.48 -2.10 -9.31
N THR A 102 26.34 -1.54 -10.17
CA THR A 102 26.00 -0.37 -10.99
C THR A 102 24.78 -0.64 -11.89
N GLN A 103 24.69 -1.83 -12.47
CA GLN A 103 23.54 -2.19 -13.32
C GLN A 103 22.24 -2.31 -12.53
N VAL A 104 22.27 -2.84 -11.31
CA VAL A 104 21.07 -2.92 -10.43
C VAL A 104 20.61 -1.52 -10.03
N LEU A 105 21.53 -0.67 -9.57
CA LEU A 105 21.22 0.70 -9.16
C LEU A 105 20.74 1.55 -10.35
N ASN A 106 21.40 1.49 -11.50
CA ASN A 106 20.96 2.21 -12.69
C ASN A 106 19.57 1.77 -13.20
N GLN A 107 19.19 0.49 -13.00
CA GLN A 107 17.82 0.05 -13.34
C GLN A 107 16.77 0.60 -12.38
N SER A 108 17.12 0.76 -11.12
CA SER A 108 16.27 1.40 -10.13
C SER A 108 16.05 2.86 -10.49
N ASP A 109 17.13 3.60 -10.74
CA ASP A 109 17.07 5.00 -11.16
C ASP A 109 16.30 5.17 -12.48
N GLN A 110 16.54 4.30 -13.47
CA GLN A 110 15.78 4.31 -14.72
C GLN A 110 14.30 3.97 -14.54
N PHE A 111 13.96 3.14 -13.58
CA PHE A 111 12.56 2.86 -13.27
C PHE A 111 11.89 4.06 -12.59
N GLU A 112 12.55 4.69 -11.63
CA GLU A 112 12.04 5.89 -10.96
C GLU A 112 11.87 7.04 -11.95
N ASP A 113 12.78 7.21 -12.89
CA ASP A 113 12.70 8.21 -13.96
C ASP A 113 11.69 7.86 -15.07
N SER A 114 11.25 6.61 -15.14
CA SER A 114 10.23 6.21 -16.11
C SER A 114 8.87 6.82 -15.78
N THR A 115 8.02 7.00 -16.79
CA THR A 115 6.63 7.45 -16.60
C THR A 115 5.90 6.59 -15.54
N THR A 116 6.11 5.27 -15.56
CA THR A 116 5.53 4.35 -14.58
C THR A 116 6.05 4.62 -13.16
N GLY A 117 7.34 4.82 -12.96
CA GLY A 117 7.95 5.16 -11.67
C GLY A 117 7.42 6.49 -11.15
N LYS A 118 7.35 7.51 -12.01
CA LYS A 118 6.78 8.82 -11.69
C LYS A 118 5.30 8.74 -11.32
N LEU A 119 4.51 7.86 -11.98
CA LEU A 119 3.12 7.61 -11.62
C LEU A 119 2.98 6.96 -10.23
N TYR A 120 3.86 6.05 -9.84
CA TYR A 120 3.89 5.55 -8.47
C TYR A 120 4.27 6.65 -7.47
N SER A 121 5.26 7.48 -7.80
CA SER A 121 5.72 8.56 -6.94
C SER A 121 4.64 9.62 -6.70
N ILE A 122 3.93 10.06 -7.74
CA ILE A 122 2.85 11.05 -7.59
C ILE A 122 1.67 10.48 -6.76
N ASN A 123 1.31 9.21 -6.94
CA ASN A 123 0.29 8.54 -6.12
C ASN A 123 0.72 8.41 -4.65
N LYS A 124 1.99 8.07 -4.40
CA LYS A 124 2.56 8.00 -3.04
C LYS A 124 2.51 9.36 -2.35
N LEU A 125 2.86 10.44 -3.05
CA LEU A 125 2.78 11.81 -2.53
C LEU A 125 1.33 12.23 -2.27
N ALA A 126 0.41 11.92 -3.19
CA ALA A 126 -1.02 12.19 -3.00
C ALA A 126 -1.58 11.47 -1.76
N LYS A 127 -1.20 10.19 -1.54
CA LYS A 127 -1.58 9.44 -0.33
C LYS A 127 -1.09 10.14 0.93
N ARG A 128 0.18 10.52 0.97
CA ARG A 128 0.77 11.25 2.12
C ARG A 128 0.05 12.57 2.38
N PHE A 129 -0.23 13.32 1.33
CA PHE A 129 -0.97 14.58 1.41
C PHE A 129 -2.36 14.38 2.01
N TYR A 130 -3.18 13.50 1.44
CA TYR A 130 -4.54 13.27 1.92
C TYR A 130 -4.57 12.73 3.36
N HIS A 131 -3.67 11.82 3.70
CA HIS A 131 -3.55 11.30 5.07
C HIS A 131 -3.14 12.40 6.05
N HIS A 132 -2.17 13.25 5.69
CA HIS A 132 -1.77 14.40 6.51
C HIS A 132 -2.93 15.38 6.72
N ILE A 133 -3.69 15.69 5.67
CA ILE A 133 -4.86 16.58 5.80
C ILE A 133 -5.87 15.99 6.79
N LEU A 134 -6.20 14.71 6.69
CA LEU A 134 -7.15 14.05 7.60
C LEU A 134 -6.66 14.09 9.05
N MET A 135 -5.43 13.68 9.30
CA MET A 135 -4.94 13.38 10.64
C MET A 135 -4.43 14.59 11.40
N ASN A 136 -3.92 15.63 10.69
CA ASN A 136 -3.10 16.67 11.29
C ASN A 136 -3.59 18.11 11.04
N THR A 137 -4.74 18.30 10.35
CA THR A 137 -5.19 19.66 10.03
C THR A 137 -6.59 19.96 10.54
N GLN A 138 -6.86 21.26 10.76
CA GLN A 138 -8.21 21.71 11.14
C GLN A 138 -9.25 21.48 10.03
N ILE A 139 -8.83 21.52 8.76
CA ILE A 139 -9.71 21.29 7.63
C ILE A 139 -10.13 19.82 7.51
N GLY A 140 -9.28 18.90 7.95
CA GLY A 140 -9.56 17.46 7.99
C GLY A 140 -10.33 17.02 9.24
N LYS A 141 -10.34 17.84 10.32
CA LYS A 141 -10.93 17.45 11.58
C LYS A 141 -12.41 16.98 11.48
N PRO A 142 -13.31 17.64 10.75
CA PRO A 142 -14.70 17.17 10.65
C PRO A 142 -14.80 15.78 9.99
N ALA A 143 -13.97 15.49 8.99
CA ALA A 143 -13.92 14.17 8.35
C ALA A 143 -13.31 13.11 9.27
N LEU A 144 -12.32 13.46 10.08
CA LEU A 144 -11.76 12.59 11.09
C LEU A 144 -12.77 12.25 12.18
N ASP A 145 -13.46 13.27 12.73
CA ASP A 145 -14.49 13.09 13.77
C ASP A 145 -15.60 12.18 13.23
N TYR A 146 -16.04 12.37 11.98
CA TYR A 146 -17.02 11.51 11.32
C TYR A 146 -16.57 10.04 11.24
N LEU A 147 -15.31 9.77 10.88
CA LEU A 147 -14.80 8.40 10.80
C LEU A 147 -14.71 7.74 12.18
N LEU A 148 -14.31 8.50 13.21
CA LEU A 148 -14.30 8.04 14.61
C LEU A 148 -15.72 7.75 15.12
N GLU A 149 -16.70 8.62 14.82
CA GLU A 149 -18.12 8.41 15.15
C GLU A 149 -18.71 7.19 14.45
N ARG A 150 -18.20 6.85 13.27
CA ARG A 150 -18.54 5.62 12.54
C ARG A 150 -17.89 4.36 13.13
N GLY A 151 -17.16 4.49 14.21
CA GLY A 151 -16.57 3.36 14.95
C GLY A 151 -15.16 2.96 14.52
N LEU A 152 -14.53 3.68 13.60
CA LEU A 152 -13.12 3.43 13.27
C LEU A 152 -12.22 4.03 14.34
N ASP A 153 -11.20 3.31 14.75
CA ASP A 153 -10.15 3.84 15.63
C ASP A 153 -9.00 4.48 14.84
N ARG A 154 -8.16 5.24 15.55
CA ARG A 154 -7.02 5.93 14.92
C ARG A 154 -5.97 4.97 14.36
N GLU A 155 -5.77 3.82 15.00
CA GLU A 155 -4.81 2.81 14.56
C GLU A 155 -5.23 2.27 13.20
N THR A 156 -6.51 2.00 13.00
CA THR A 156 -7.08 1.56 11.71
C THR A 156 -6.98 2.65 10.64
N LEU A 157 -7.23 3.93 10.99
CA LEU A 157 -7.08 5.04 10.04
C LEU A 157 -5.62 5.17 9.55
N VAL A 158 -4.64 4.96 10.43
CA VAL A 158 -3.22 4.95 10.09
C VAL A 158 -2.85 3.71 9.29
N GLU A 159 -3.32 2.52 9.70
CA GLU A 159 -3.03 1.25 9.02
C GLU A 159 -3.48 1.26 7.55
N PHE A 160 -4.67 1.81 7.28
CA PHE A 160 -5.21 1.94 5.92
C PHE A 160 -4.82 3.25 5.25
N GLU A 161 -4.05 4.11 5.93
CA GLU A 161 -3.62 5.43 5.45
C GLU A 161 -4.78 6.24 4.86
N LEU A 162 -5.96 6.17 5.51
CA LEU A 162 -7.13 6.92 5.07
C LEU A 162 -6.82 8.42 5.06
N GLY A 163 -7.41 9.13 4.12
CA GLY A 163 -7.12 10.54 3.91
C GLY A 163 -8.37 11.39 3.74
N PHE A 164 -8.15 12.68 3.60
CA PHE A 164 -9.19 13.63 3.24
C PHE A 164 -8.69 14.57 2.14
N SER A 165 -9.44 14.64 1.05
CA SER A 165 -9.24 15.64 0.03
C SER A 165 -10.05 16.89 0.39
N PRO A 166 -9.40 18.06 0.60
CA PRO A 166 -10.08 19.28 0.99
C PRO A 166 -10.98 19.81 -0.13
N PRO A 167 -11.87 20.79 0.16
CA PRO A 167 -12.79 21.33 -0.84
C PRO A 167 -12.14 22.16 -1.94
N GLN A 168 -10.90 22.65 -1.74
CA GLN A 168 -10.15 23.42 -2.73
C GLN A 168 -9.77 22.54 -3.93
N ARG A 169 -10.04 23.04 -5.14
CA ARG A 169 -9.86 22.29 -6.39
C ARG A 169 -8.41 22.21 -6.89
N ASN A 170 -7.45 22.77 -6.17
CA ASN A 170 -6.03 22.80 -6.52
C ASN A 170 -5.12 22.52 -5.31
N ALA A 171 -5.65 21.95 -4.24
CA ALA A 171 -4.87 21.74 -3.02
C ALA A 171 -3.76 20.71 -3.21
N LEU A 172 -4.04 19.59 -3.87
CA LEU A 172 -3.04 18.57 -4.18
C LEU A 172 -2.04 19.09 -5.22
N SER A 173 -2.52 19.74 -6.30
CA SER A 173 -1.63 20.25 -7.34
C SER A 173 -0.65 21.28 -6.78
N LEU A 174 -1.09 22.20 -5.91
CA LEU A 174 -0.21 23.15 -5.22
C LEU A 174 0.77 22.43 -4.28
N TYR A 175 0.31 21.46 -3.51
CA TYR A 175 1.21 20.67 -2.65
C TYR A 175 2.33 20.01 -3.46
N LEU A 176 2.03 19.42 -4.60
CA LEU A 176 3.03 18.76 -5.44
C LEU A 176 4.09 19.73 -5.98
N THR A 177 3.73 20.97 -6.26
CA THR A 177 4.71 22.01 -6.70
C THR A 177 5.68 22.42 -5.60
N THR A 178 5.39 22.14 -4.33
CA THR A 178 6.28 22.45 -3.19
C THR A 178 7.27 21.32 -2.87
N GLN A 179 7.17 20.18 -3.55
CA GLN A 179 8.06 19.05 -3.31
C GLN A 179 9.34 19.21 -4.15
N GLU A 180 10.46 19.52 -3.51
CA GLU A 180 11.76 19.78 -4.17
C GLU A 180 12.27 18.60 -4.99
N ASP A 181 12.01 17.36 -4.50
CA ASP A 181 12.46 16.11 -5.13
C ASP A 181 11.44 15.52 -6.14
N ALA A 182 10.34 16.19 -6.41
CA ALA A 182 9.25 15.65 -7.22
C ALA A 182 8.78 16.66 -8.30
N SER A 183 9.64 16.92 -9.25
CA SER A 183 9.24 17.66 -10.47
C SER A 183 8.64 16.66 -11.47
N PHE A 184 7.32 16.76 -11.69
CA PHE A 184 6.62 15.92 -12.65
C PHE A 184 6.31 16.72 -13.93
N GLU A 185 6.46 16.08 -15.07
CA GLU A 185 6.02 16.60 -16.35
C GLU A 185 4.49 16.59 -16.46
N ALA A 186 3.91 17.45 -17.29
CA ALA A 186 2.47 17.56 -17.51
C ALA A 186 1.82 16.21 -17.84
N GLU A 187 2.50 15.35 -18.60
CA GLU A 187 2.05 14.02 -18.95
C GLU A 187 1.79 13.13 -17.72
N VAL A 188 2.61 13.22 -16.68
CA VAL A 188 2.43 12.45 -15.44
C VAL A 188 1.19 12.90 -14.69
N TYR A 189 0.94 14.21 -14.62
CA TYR A 189 -0.31 14.75 -14.05
C TYR A 189 -1.53 14.23 -14.80
N GLU A 190 -1.52 14.27 -16.13
CA GLU A 190 -2.63 13.81 -16.98
C GLU A 190 -2.89 12.31 -16.82
N GLN A 191 -1.84 11.50 -16.79
CA GLN A 191 -1.94 10.03 -16.71
C GLN A 191 -2.19 9.51 -15.28
N SER A 192 -1.99 10.32 -14.24
CA SER A 192 -2.13 9.89 -12.84
C SER A 192 -3.57 9.55 -12.44
N GLY A 193 -4.56 10.14 -13.13
CA GLY A 193 -5.97 10.05 -12.75
C GLY A 193 -6.34 10.84 -11.49
N LEU A 194 -5.41 11.63 -10.94
CA LEU A 194 -5.62 12.50 -9.78
C LEU A 194 -6.21 13.86 -10.15
N PHE A 195 -6.12 14.24 -11.42
CA PHE A 195 -6.50 15.54 -11.93
C PHE A 195 -7.56 15.43 -13.03
N SER A 196 -8.31 16.50 -13.20
CA SER A 196 -9.26 16.69 -14.29
C SER A 196 -8.68 17.67 -15.31
N ALA A 197 -8.97 17.43 -16.59
CA ALA A 197 -8.60 18.38 -17.64
C ALA A 197 -9.22 19.76 -17.33
N ASN A 198 -8.39 20.80 -17.39
CA ASN A 198 -8.89 22.16 -17.29
C ASN A 198 -9.33 22.61 -18.69
N ASN A 199 -10.62 22.86 -18.87
CA ASN A 199 -11.18 23.36 -20.13
C ASN A 199 -10.88 24.85 -20.37
N ASN A 200 -10.12 25.50 -19.48
CA ASN A 200 -9.76 26.90 -19.65
C ASN A 200 -8.34 27.04 -20.23
N PRO A 201 -8.18 27.40 -21.51
CA PRO A 201 -6.88 27.43 -22.18
C PRO A 201 -5.92 28.52 -21.65
N THR A 202 -6.38 29.39 -20.74
CA THR A 202 -5.57 30.47 -20.18
C THR A 202 -4.95 30.15 -18.83
N GLN A 203 -5.28 29.00 -18.22
CA GLN A 203 -4.74 28.56 -16.95
C GLN A 203 -4.15 27.15 -17.11
N ASN A 204 -2.82 27.07 -17.09
CA ASN A 204 -2.06 25.80 -17.05
C ASN A 204 -2.14 25.13 -15.66
N GLU A 205 -3.27 25.22 -14.96
CA GLU A 205 -3.44 24.65 -13.64
C GLU A 205 -4.19 23.30 -13.75
N PHE A 206 -3.60 22.27 -13.19
CA PHE A 206 -4.26 20.98 -12.99
C PHE A 206 -5.27 21.12 -11.85
N LEU A 207 -6.52 20.76 -12.11
CA LEU A 207 -7.59 20.76 -11.12
C LEU A 207 -7.70 19.40 -10.47
N ASP A 208 -7.69 19.37 -9.13
CA ASP A 208 -7.85 18.16 -8.37
C ASP A 208 -9.17 17.45 -8.73
N ARG A 209 -9.10 16.17 -9.07
CA ARG A 209 -10.27 15.35 -9.37
C ARG A 209 -11.11 15.07 -8.12
N PHE A 210 -10.43 14.86 -7.01
CA PHE A 210 -11.07 14.58 -5.73
C PHE A 210 -11.13 15.86 -4.91
N THR A 211 -12.34 16.25 -4.51
CA THR A 211 -12.58 17.41 -3.64
C THR A 211 -13.66 17.08 -2.63
N ASN A 212 -13.46 17.49 -1.39
CA ASN A 212 -14.37 17.25 -0.27
C ASN A 212 -14.75 15.76 -0.12
N ARG A 213 -13.72 14.87 -0.12
CA ARG A 213 -13.90 13.41 -0.07
C ARG A 213 -12.98 12.75 0.95
N ILE A 214 -13.52 11.74 1.63
CA ILE A 214 -12.71 10.78 2.39
C ILE A 214 -12.03 9.88 1.37
N MET A 215 -10.71 9.76 1.47
CA MET A 215 -9.87 9.10 0.49
C MET A 215 -9.42 7.73 0.98
N PHE A 216 -9.65 6.73 0.15
CA PHE A 216 -9.22 5.35 0.34
C PHE A 216 -8.10 5.05 -0.67
N PRO A 217 -6.85 4.91 -0.24
CA PRO A 217 -5.78 4.48 -1.13
C PRO A 217 -6.05 3.07 -1.66
N ILE A 218 -5.84 2.86 -2.94
CA ILE A 218 -5.94 1.55 -3.58
C ILE A 218 -4.54 1.12 -3.94
N GLN A 219 -4.15 -0.05 -3.46
CA GLN A 219 -2.80 -0.60 -3.61
C GLN A 219 -2.83 -1.84 -4.50
N ASN A 220 -1.74 -2.08 -5.21
CA ASN A 220 -1.53 -3.33 -5.91
C ASN A 220 -1.04 -4.44 -4.95
N GLU A 221 -0.87 -5.68 -5.43
CA GLU A 221 -0.39 -6.83 -4.63
C GLU A 221 0.95 -6.58 -3.91
N ARG A 222 1.71 -5.55 -4.31
CA ARG A 222 3.01 -5.18 -3.71
C ARG A 222 2.91 -4.05 -2.70
N GLY A 223 1.71 -3.51 -2.46
CA GLY A 223 1.50 -2.38 -1.56
C GLY A 223 1.78 -1.01 -2.19
N HIS A 224 2.04 -0.93 -3.49
CA HIS A 224 2.19 0.36 -4.17
C HIS A 224 0.84 0.99 -4.46
N VAL A 225 0.67 2.25 -4.12
CA VAL A 225 -0.56 3.00 -4.42
C VAL A 225 -0.68 3.21 -5.92
N ILE A 226 -1.79 2.75 -6.49
CA ILE A 226 -2.09 2.80 -7.92
C ILE A 226 -3.27 3.70 -8.25
N GLY A 227 -4.02 4.13 -7.25
CA GLY A 227 -5.17 5.01 -7.39
C GLY A 227 -5.90 5.20 -6.06
N PHE A 228 -7.08 5.78 -6.14
CA PHE A 228 -7.89 6.13 -4.98
C PHE A 228 -9.37 5.92 -5.26
N SER A 229 -10.11 5.65 -4.19
CA SER A 229 -11.55 5.83 -4.14
C SER A 229 -11.87 6.98 -3.18
N GLY A 230 -12.69 7.92 -3.60
CA GLY A 230 -13.09 9.08 -2.81
C GLY A 230 -14.57 9.03 -2.46
N ARG A 231 -14.94 8.78 -1.19
CA ARG A 231 -16.30 8.88 -0.71
C ARG A 231 -16.64 10.33 -0.41
N ILE A 232 -17.73 10.85 -0.97
CA ILE A 232 -18.16 12.23 -0.70
C ILE A 232 -18.35 12.44 0.81
N PHE A 233 -17.79 13.53 1.30
CA PHE A 233 -18.00 13.99 2.68
C PHE A 233 -18.95 15.17 2.66
N GLN A 234 -20.05 15.09 3.40
CA GLN A 234 -21.05 16.14 3.54
C GLN A 234 -21.23 16.43 5.03
N THR A 235 -21.11 17.69 5.41
CA THR A 235 -21.50 18.15 6.73
C THR A 235 -23.04 18.30 6.79
N PRO A 236 -23.66 18.07 7.97
CA PRO A 236 -25.09 18.33 8.14
C PRO A 236 -25.42 19.78 7.77
N GLY A 237 -26.30 19.98 6.80
CA GLY A 237 -26.69 21.29 6.27
C GLY A 237 -26.17 21.63 4.86
N ASP A 238 -25.25 20.82 4.32
CA ASP A 238 -24.83 20.97 2.93
C ASP A 238 -25.97 20.52 2.00
N GLU A 239 -26.24 21.31 0.95
CA GLU A 239 -27.17 20.87 -0.11
C GLU A 239 -26.62 19.62 -0.77
N ALA A 240 -27.49 18.64 -1.01
CA ALA A 240 -27.10 17.38 -1.66
C ALA A 240 -26.57 17.66 -3.07
N PHE A 241 -25.26 17.69 -3.22
CA PHE A 241 -24.66 17.70 -4.56
C PHE A 241 -25.07 16.40 -5.28
N GLN A 242 -25.55 16.53 -6.52
CA GLN A 242 -25.83 15.40 -7.42
C GLN A 242 -24.53 14.73 -7.91
N THR A 243 -23.64 14.37 -7.00
CA THR A 243 -22.37 13.72 -7.32
C THR A 243 -22.36 12.30 -6.76
N ALA A 244 -21.71 11.39 -7.47
CA ALA A 244 -21.59 10.00 -7.06
C ALA A 244 -21.06 9.88 -5.62
N LYS A 245 -21.71 9.01 -4.82
CA LYS A 245 -21.30 8.73 -3.42
C LYS A 245 -19.84 8.30 -3.34
N TYR A 246 -19.38 7.46 -4.26
CA TYR A 246 -17.99 7.08 -4.46
C TYR A 246 -17.51 7.52 -5.85
N LEU A 247 -16.32 8.06 -5.90
CA LEU A 247 -15.59 8.41 -7.12
C LEU A 247 -14.26 7.66 -7.11
N ASN A 248 -14.02 6.83 -8.12
CA ASN A 248 -12.76 6.12 -8.26
C ASN A 248 -11.82 6.85 -9.23
N THR A 249 -10.51 6.59 -9.08
CA THR A 249 -9.54 6.86 -10.12
C THR A 249 -10.04 6.26 -11.44
N PRO A 250 -9.95 6.96 -12.58
CA PRO A 250 -10.30 6.38 -13.89
C PRO A 250 -9.30 5.28 -14.26
N GLU A 251 -9.60 4.54 -15.33
CA GLU A 251 -8.61 3.60 -15.90
C GLU A 251 -7.33 4.35 -16.27
N THR A 252 -6.19 3.86 -15.80
CA THR A 252 -4.86 4.41 -16.07
C THR A 252 -3.89 3.27 -16.36
N THR A 253 -2.65 3.60 -16.70
CA THR A 253 -1.58 2.60 -16.87
C THR A 253 -1.35 1.76 -15.61
N LEU A 254 -1.57 2.33 -14.42
CA LEU A 254 -1.41 1.63 -13.13
C LEU A 254 -2.71 1.01 -12.62
N PHE A 255 -3.85 1.62 -12.91
CA PHE A 255 -5.14 1.29 -12.33
C PHE A 255 -6.05 0.63 -13.37
N ASN A 256 -6.27 -0.68 -13.19
CA ASN A 256 -7.25 -1.45 -13.96
C ASN A 256 -8.29 -2.02 -12.99
N LYS A 257 -9.48 -1.43 -12.98
CA LYS A 257 -10.56 -1.77 -12.05
C LYS A 257 -10.94 -3.25 -12.08
N SER A 258 -10.88 -3.89 -13.25
CA SER A 258 -11.26 -5.30 -13.41
C SER A 258 -10.25 -6.28 -12.81
N ALA A 259 -9.01 -5.85 -12.57
CA ALA A 259 -7.95 -6.72 -12.06
C ALA A 259 -7.62 -6.45 -10.57
N ILE A 260 -8.10 -5.33 -10.01
CA ILE A 260 -7.72 -4.89 -8.67
C ILE A 260 -8.68 -5.45 -7.62
N ILE A 261 -8.10 -5.90 -6.51
CA ILE A 261 -8.80 -6.33 -5.30
C ILE A 261 -8.35 -5.42 -4.16
N TYR A 262 -9.29 -4.76 -3.49
CA TYR A 262 -8.98 -3.90 -2.34
C TYR A 262 -8.48 -4.72 -1.15
N ASN A 263 -7.45 -4.22 -0.47
CA ASN A 263 -6.81 -4.83 0.70
C ASN A 263 -6.08 -6.16 0.43
N PHE A 264 -5.87 -6.56 -0.83
CA PHE A 264 -5.25 -7.85 -1.13
C PHE A 264 -3.78 -7.90 -0.71
N ASP A 265 -3.06 -6.80 -0.83
CA ASP A 265 -1.68 -6.66 -0.39
C ASP A 265 -1.47 -7.00 1.09
N LYS A 266 -2.39 -6.57 1.96
CA LYS A 266 -2.37 -6.83 3.40
C LYS A 266 -2.97 -8.21 3.75
N ALA A 267 -4.06 -8.59 3.09
CA ALA A 267 -4.83 -9.78 3.40
C ALA A 267 -4.18 -11.10 2.96
N LYS A 268 -3.37 -11.10 1.89
CA LYS A 268 -2.82 -12.32 1.25
C LYS A 268 -2.11 -13.27 2.21
N SER A 269 -1.42 -12.77 3.24
CA SER A 269 -0.75 -13.60 4.25
C SER A 269 -1.74 -14.29 5.17
N ALA A 270 -2.83 -13.58 5.57
CA ALA A 270 -3.90 -14.15 6.36
C ALA A 270 -4.72 -15.15 5.53
N ILE A 271 -5.04 -14.83 4.28
CA ILE A 271 -5.73 -15.72 3.35
C ILE A 271 -4.99 -17.08 3.25
N ARG A 272 -3.67 -17.06 3.05
CA ARG A 272 -2.87 -18.30 3.02
C ARG A 272 -2.88 -19.07 4.34
N ARG A 273 -2.76 -18.36 5.45
CA ARG A 273 -2.69 -18.98 6.79
C ARG A 273 -4.00 -19.62 7.17
N GLU A 274 -5.12 -18.96 6.86
CA GLU A 274 -6.46 -19.38 7.20
C GLU A 274 -7.08 -20.28 6.13
N ASN A 275 -6.42 -20.36 4.97
CA ASN A 275 -6.91 -21.03 3.75
C ASN A 275 -8.32 -20.58 3.37
N GLU A 276 -8.60 -19.26 3.51
CA GLU A 276 -9.91 -18.69 3.26
C GLU A 276 -9.77 -17.21 2.90
N ALA A 277 -10.52 -16.74 1.90
CA ALA A 277 -10.70 -15.32 1.56
C ALA A 277 -12.16 -14.92 1.81
N ILE A 278 -12.38 -13.83 2.54
CA ILE A 278 -13.70 -13.25 2.76
C ILE A 278 -13.86 -12.02 1.88
N ILE A 279 -14.85 -12.03 1.00
CA ILE A 279 -15.10 -10.97 0.04
C ILE A 279 -16.29 -10.13 0.49
N PHE A 280 -16.02 -8.87 0.75
CA PHE A 280 -17.00 -7.85 1.12
C PHE A 280 -17.40 -7.00 -0.10
N GLU A 281 -18.53 -6.30 -0.02
CA GLU A 281 -18.97 -5.39 -1.10
C GLU A 281 -18.16 -4.09 -1.12
N GLY A 282 -17.83 -3.54 0.05
CA GLY A 282 -17.28 -2.20 0.19
C GLY A 282 -15.98 -2.11 0.98
N TYR A 283 -15.28 -0.99 0.79
CA TYR A 283 -14.03 -0.69 1.50
C TYR A 283 -14.24 -0.57 3.00
N MET A 284 -15.36 0.04 3.43
CA MET A 284 -15.63 0.23 4.85
C MET A 284 -15.86 -1.09 5.57
N ASP A 285 -16.48 -2.07 4.91
CA ASP A 285 -16.74 -3.39 5.49
C ASP A 285 -15.43 -4.14 5.71
N VAL A 286 -14.53 -4.10 4.72
CA VAL A 286 -13.16 -4.63 4.85
C VAL A 286 -12.42 -3.97 6.00
N ILE A 287 -12.45 -2.64 6.10
CA ILE A 287 -11.72 -1.90 7.14
C ILE A 287 -12.31 -2.21 8.53
N SER A 288 -13.63 -2.26 8.65
CA SER A 288 -14.30 -2.59 9.92
C SER A 288 -14.03 -4.04 10.34
N ALA A 289 -14.07 -4.98 9.39
CA ALA A 289 -13.70 -6.37 9.62
C ALA A 289 -12.23 -6.52 10.05
N TRP A 290 -11.33 -5.77 9.39
CA TRP A 290 -9.92 -5.73 9.76
C TRP A 290 -9.70 -5.25 11.19
N GLN A 291 -10.37 -4.17 11.60
CA GLN A 291 -10.35 -3.63 12.97
C GLN A 291 -10.88 -4.67 13.97
N ALA A 292 -11.91 -5.43 13.60
CA ALA A 292 -12.46 -6.52 14.41
C ALA A 292 -11.58 -7.79 14.45
N GLY A 293 -10.43 -7.81 13.75
CA GLY A 293 -9.49 -8.94 13.74
C GLY A 293 -9.60 -9.87 12.53
N VAL A 294 -10.55 -9.66 11.63
CA VAL A 294 -10.70 -10.44 10.36
C VAL A 294 -9.70 -9.92 9.34
N LYS A 295 -8.55 -10.59 9.23
CA LYS A 295 -7.40 -10.13 8.43
C LYS A 295 -7.38 -10.68 6.99
N ASN A 296 -8.22 -11.65 6.66
CA ASN A 296 -8.38 -12.27 5.35
C ASN A 296 -9.51 -11.64 4.50
N GLY A 297 -10.01 -10.45 4.93
CA GLY A 297 -11.07 -9.71 4.25
C GLY A 297 -10.55 -8.87 3.09
N ILE A 298 -11.22 -8.95 1.95
CA ILE A 298 -10.93 -8.20 0.71
C ILE A 298 -12.24 -7.68 0.10
N ALA A 299 -12.15 -6.74 -0.87
CA ALA A 299 -13.33 -6.32 -1.62
C ALA A 299 -13.05 -6.22 -3.11
N SER A 300 -14.08 -6.47 -3.92
CA SER A 300 -14.07 -6.18 -5.36
C SER A 300 -14.19 -4.67 -5.59
N MET A 301 -13.80 -4.21 -6.78
CA MET A 301 -13.93 -2.80 -7.18
C MET A 301 -15.29 -2.51 -7.84
N GLY A 302 -16.20 -3.45 -7.86
CA GLY A 302 -17.51 -3.40 -8.49
C GLY A 302 -18.50 -4.36 -7.83
N THR A 303 -19.65 -4.57 -8.44
CA THR A 303 -20.71 -5.43 -7.93
C THR A 303 -20.48 -6.93 -8.14
N SER A 304 -19.60 -7.31 -9.08
CA SER A 304 -19.28 -8.72 -9.38
C SER A 304 -17.77 -8.93 -9.45
N LEU A 305 -17.32 -10.13 -9.10
CA LEU A 305 -15.94 -10.57 -9.27
C LEU A 305 -15.67 -10.86 -10.75
N THR A 306 -14.50 -10.48 -11.20
CA THR A 306 -14.02 -10.82 -12.55
C THR A 306 -13.20 -12.11 -12.52
N ASP A 307 -13.07 -12.76 -13.68
CA ASP A 307 -12.20 -13.94 -13.82
C ASP A 307 -10.75 -13.67 -13.41
N ASP A 308 -10.24 -12.46 -13.65
CA ASP A 308 -8.87 -12.09 -13.29
C ASP A 308 -8.71 -11.93 -11.77
N GLN A 309 -9.71 -11.39 -11.08
CA GLN A 309 -9.74 -11.31 -9.63
C GLN A 309 -9.84 -12.70 -8.99
N ILE A 310 -10.71 -13.56 -9.53
CA ILE A 310 -10.83 -14.97 -9.07
C ILE A 310 -9.51 -15.70 -9.23
N LYS A 311 -8.86 -15.62 -10.40
CA LYS A 311 -7.53 -16.22 -10.64
C LYS A 311 -6.45 -15.67 -9.70
N ALA A 312 -6.54 -14.40 -9.30
CA ALA A 312 -5.60 -13.81 -8.37
C ALA A 312 -5.78 -14.40 -6.96
N ILE A 313 -7.01 -14.62 -6.51
CA ILE A 313 -7.33 -15.21 -5.21
C ILE A 313 -6.99 -16.71 -5.20
N ASP A 314 -7.30 -17.46 -6.25
CA ASP A 314 -7.08 -18.91 -6.41
C ASP A 314 -5.61 -19.32 -6.20
N ARG A 315 -4.66 -18.40 -6.44
CA ARG A 315 -3.24 -18.63 -6.12
C ARG A 315 -2.94 -18.75 -4.62
N PHE A 316 -3.87 -18.36 -3.77
CA PHE A 316 -3.68 -18.24 -2.31
C PHE A 316 -4.62 -19.16 -1.52
N THR A 317 -5.82 -19.42 -2.02
CA THR A 317 -6.83 -20.29 -1.41
C THR A 317 -7.86 -20.72 -2.44
N ASP A 318 -8.45 -21.89 -2.25
CA ASP A 318 -9.62 -22.41 -2.97
C ASP A 318 -10.94 -22.20 -2.20
N HIS A 319 -10.87 -21.60 -0.98
CA HIS A 319 -12.03 -21.30 -0.16
C HIS A 319 -12.36 -19.81 -0.20
N ILE A 320 -13.55 -19.48 -0.72
CA ILE A 320 -14.06 -18.12 -0.79
C ILE A 320 -15.37 -18.02 -0.03
N VAL A 321 -15.46 -17.06 0.87
CA VAL A 321 -16.69 -16.70 1.59
C VAL A 321 -17.16 -15.36 1.07
N LEU A 322 -18.42 -15.26 0.65
CA LEU A 322 -19.03 -13.99 0.23
C LEU A 322 -19.80 -13.39 1.43
N ALA A 323 -19.41 -12.20 1.84
CA ALA A 323 -20.01 -11.43 2.93
C ALA A 323 -20.64 -10.15 2.36
N PHE A 324 -21.70 -10.33 1.59
CA PHE A 324 -22.44 -9.24 0.94
C PHE A 324 -23.64 -8.83 1.79
N ASP A 325 -24.11 -7.59 1.57
CA ASP A 325 -25.30 -7.09 2.24
C ASP A 325 -26.52 -7.95 1.87
N GLY A 326 -27.45 -8.13 2.83
CA GLY A 326 -28.63 -8.97 2.64
C GLY A 326 -29.76 -8.25 1.89
N ASP A 327 -29.42 -7.37 0.95
CA ASP A 327 -30.37 -6.66 0.08
C ASP A 327 -30.46 -7.32 -1.32
N ASP A 328 -31.36 -6.82 -2.16
CA ASP A 328 -31.59 -7.38 -3.50
C ASP A 328 -30.33 -7.30 -4.38
N ALA A 329 -29.49 -6.26 -4.20
CA ALA A 329 -28.26 -6.09 -4.97
C ALA A 329 -27.18 -7.11 -4.55
N GLY A 330 -27.05 -7.40 -3.25
CA GLY A 330 -26.15 -8.42 -2.73
C GLY A 330 -26.55 -9.83 -3.18
N PHE A 331 -27.85 -10.13 -3.22
CA PHE A 331 -28.34 -11.40 -3.77
C PHE A 331 -28.07 -11.55 -5.28
N GLU A 332 -28.22 -10.49 -6.08
CA GLU A 332 -27.91 -10.52 -7.51
C GLU A 332 -26.40 -10.66 -7.78
N ALA A 333 -25.54 -10.17 -6.89
CA ALA A 333 -24.10 -10.26 -7.03
C ALA A 333 -23.53 -11.69 -6.78
N ILE A 334 -24.33 -12.57 -6.14
CA ILE A 334 -23.95 -13.97 -5.85
C ILE A 334 -24.30 -14.91 -7.01
N HIS A 335 -25.16 -14.50 -7.93
CA HIS A 335 -25.61 -15.29 -9.09
C HIS A 335 -24.94 -14.82 -10.38
#